data_8152f84dfb211098cfd45c661b6e0d1c
#
_entry.id   8152f84dfb211098cfd45c661b6e0d1c
#
_cell.length_a   1.000
_cell.length_b   1.000
_cell.length_c   1.000
_cell.angle_alpha   90.00
_cell.angle_beta   90.00
_cell.angle_gamma   90.00
#
_symmetry.space_group_name_H-M   'P 1'
#
loop_
_entity.id
_entity.type
_entity.pdbx_description
1 polymer ?
#
loop_
_entity_poly.entity_id
_entity_poly.type
_entity_poly.pdbx_seq_one_letter_code
_entity_poly.pdbx_strand_id
1 'polypeptide(L)'
;MLDLRQCALGIEFGSTRIKAVLVDGSHAPVAQGDFTWENQLKDGVWTYPLEAVHTGLQHAYAALAADVQAKYGQPLTTVGCIGISAMMHGYLAFDGAGRLLVPFRTWRNTMTGPAAAELTEALGFNIPQRWSIAHFYQALLNEEGHLGELAFFTTLAGYVHWRLTGQKVLGVGDASGMFPIDSATGGYDAEMLKTCSRLIAGHGFGRELAELLPAVLPAGADAGALTAEGARLLDPTGTLQPGVPFCPPEGDAGTGMVATNSVAPRTGNVSAGTSIFAMVVLEKPLSRVYPEIDMVTTPSGEAVAMVHCNNCTSDLNAWVSLLAESAALCGVEVDKGTLFTKLFNASLRGAPDCGGVTPVNYFSGESVTHFDAGLPLLLRRPDADFTLANFMRANIYSAFATLAMGLEILKNEAVAVDTLLGHGGLFKTPGVAQRYLAAAAGAPVTCMETAGEGGPYGMALLAAYRLHRAEGETLADYLKTRVFAGARSTTVTPDAADMAGFAAFLREYERALKAERAVV
;
A
#
# COMPACT_ATOMS: atom_id res chain seq x y z
N MET A 1 -1.26 -26.51 -23.51
CA MET A 1 -2.55 -26.16 -22.90
C MET A 1 -2.24 -25.79 -21.47
N LEU A 2 -2.73 -24.67 -20.97
CA LEU A 2 -2.51 -24.22 -19.60
C LEU A 2 -3.32 -25.09 -18.64
N ASP A 3 -2.70 -25.61 -17.56
CA ASP A 3 -3.45 -26.32 -16.52
C ASP A 3 -4.09 -25.30 -15.57
N LEU A 4 -5.34 -24.93 -15.85
CA LEU A 4 -6.09 -23.93 -15.10
C LEU A 4 -6.22 -24.27 -13.61
N ARG A 5 -6.23 -25.55 -13.23
CA ARG A 5 -6.35 -25.97 -11.83
C ARG A 5 -5.07 -25.75 -11.02
N GLN A 6 -3.95 -25.57 -11.69
CA GLN A 6 -2.67 -25.19 -11.09
C GLN A 6 -2.44 -23.68 -11.11
N CYS A 7 -3.35 -22.90 -11.73
CA CYS A 7 -3.25 -21.46 -11.81
C CYS A 7 -3.91 -20.79 -10.61
N ALA A 8 -3.37 -19.65 -10.19
CA ALA A 8 -3.93 -18.81 -9.15
C ALA A 8 -4.24 -17.41 -9.70
N LEU A 9 -5.42 -16.89 -9.36
CA LEU A 9 -5.93 -15.61 -9.81
C LEU A 9 -5.91 -14.60 -8.67
N GLY A 10 -5.24 -13.46 -8.85
CA GLY A 10 -5.32 -12.30 -7.98
C GLY A 10 -6.07 -11.16 -8.65
N ILE A 11 -7.02 -10.55 -7.96
CA ILE A 11 -7.76 -9.36 -8.41
C ILE A 11 -7.56 -8.26 -7.39
N GLU A 12 -7.06 -7.10 -7.83
CA GLU A 12 -6.81 -5.94 -6.97
C GLU A 12 -7.64 -4.73 -7.39
N PHE A 13 -8.29 -4.11 -6.42
CA PHE A 13 -8.99 -2.84 -6.55
C PHE A 13 -8.10 -1.69 -6.08
N GLY A 14 -7.21 -1.23 -6.97
CA GLY A 14 -6.41 -0.03 -6.73
C GLY A 14 -7.21 1.26 -6.92
N SER A 15 -6.67 2.40 -6.49
CA SER A 15 -7.38 3.70 -6.50
C SER A 15 -7.78 4.20 -7.89
N THR A 16 -7.10 3.79 -8.95
CA THR A 16 -7.36 4.24 -10.34
C THR A 16 -7.59 3.10 -11.31
N ARG A 17 -7.26 1.87 -10.91
CA ARG A 17 -7.39 0.67 -11.74
C ARG A 17 -7.79 -0.53 -10.91
N ILE A 18 -8.66 -1.35 -11.46
CA ILE A 18 -8.90 -2.73 -11.03
C ILE A 18 -8.09 -3.62 -11.96
N LYS A 19 -7.26 -4.48 -11.40
CA LYS A 19 -6.36 -5.35 -12.18
C LYS A 19 -6.56 -6.80 -11.77
N ALA A 20 -6.48 -7.70 -12.75
CA ALA A 20 -6.51 -9.14 -12.56
C ALA A 20 -5.23 -9.75 -13.16
N VAL A 21 -4.57 -10.63 -12.41
CA VAL A 21 -3.37 -11.36 -12.86
C VAL A 21 -3.57 -12.84 -12.57
N LEU A 22 -3.35 -13.66 -13.59
CA LEU A 22 -3.31 -15.12 -13.48
C LEU A 22 -1.86 -15.57 -13.48
N VAL A 23 -1.45 -16.33 -12.48
CA VAL A 23 -0.14 -16.99 -12.44
C VAL A 23 -0.31 -18.50 -12.64
N ASP A 24 0.66 -19.13 -13.28
CA ASP A 24 0.72 -20.60 -13.41
C ASP A 24 1.36 -21.27 -12.19
N GLY A 25 1.49 -22.60 -12.23
CA GLY A 25 2.13 -23.38 -11.16
C GLY A 25 3.62 -23.07 -10.93
N SER A 26 4.26 -22.33 -11.83
CA SER A 26 5.62 -21.81 -11.65
C SER A 26 5.67 -20.39 -11.12
N HIS A 27 4.51 -19.82 -10.77
CA HIS A 27 4.30 -18.44 -10.31
C HIS A 27 4.56 -17.36 -11.37
N ALA A 28 4.70 -17.74 -12.64
CA ALA A 28 4.86 -16.79 -13.73
C ALA A 28 3.50 -16.17 -14.11
N PRO A 29 3.41 -14.84 -14.31
CA PRO A 29 2.21 -14.22 -14.85
C PRO A 29 1.95 -14.72 -16.28
N VAL A 30 0.80 -15.35 -16.53
CA VAL A 30 0.44 -15.93 -17.82
C VAL A 30 -0.65 -15.15 -18.55
N ALA A 31 -1.53 -14.47 -17.81
CA ALA A 31 -2.56 -13.60 -18.36
C ALA A 31 -2.87 -12.44 -17.41
N GLN A 32 -3.41 -11.37 -17.98
CA GLN A 32 -3.80 -10.19 -17.22
C GLN A 32 -5.02 -9.51 -17.84
N GLY A 33 -5.72 -8.75 -17.00
CA GLY A 33 -6.81 -7.87 -17.41
C GLY A 33 -6.88 -6.66 -16.50
N ASP A 34 -7.38 -5.55 -17.00
CA ASP A 34 -7.54 -4.34 -16.20
C ASP A 34 -8.76 -3.53 -16.61
N PHE A 35 -9.18 -2.65 -15.69
CA PHE A 35 -10.23 -1.67 -15.90
C PHE A 35 -9.89 -0.38 -15.16
N THR A 36 -9.99 0.75 -15.85
CA THR A 36 -9.78 2.08 -15.24
C THR A 36 -11.08 2.58 -14.64
N TRP A 37 -11.01 3.07 -13.40
CA TRP A 37 -12.14 3.67 -12.69
C TRP A 37 -11.69 4.90 -11.90
N GLU A 38 -12.63 5.67 -11.37
CA GLU A 38 -12.34 6.94 -10.70
C GLU A 38 -13.02 7.03 -9.34
N ASN A 39 -12.29 7.61 -8.39
CA ASN A 39 -12.82 8.01 -7.09
C ASN A 39 -13.68 9.26 -7.27
N GLN A 40 -14.86 9.29 -6.65
CA GLN A 40 -15.82 10.38 -6.73
C GLN A 40 -15.89 11.14 -5.40
N LEU A 41 -15.92 12.47 -5.48
CA LEU A 41 -16.27 13.31 -4.33
C LEU A 41 -17.76 13.63 -4.38
N LYS A 42 -18.54 13.03 -3.49
CA LYS A 42 -19.97 13.23 -3.40
C LYS A 42 -20.36 13.69 -1.99
N ASP A 43 -21.00 14.83 -1.90
CA ASP A 43 -21.43 15.43 -0.62
C ASP A 43 -20.30 15.52 0.43
N GLY A 44 -19.09 15.84 -0.02
CA GLY A 44 -17.89 15.93 0.82
C GLY A 44 -17.23 14.59 1.17
N VAL A 45 -17.72 13.46 0.63
CA VAL A 45 -17.19 12.12 0.87
C VAL A 45 -16.53 11.56 -0.37
N TRP A 46 -15.27 11.17 -0.27
CA TRP A 46 -14.57 10.40 -1.31
C TRP A 46 -15.08 8.96 -1.31
N THR A 47 -15.66 8.53 -2.41
CA THR A 47 -16.39 7.26 -2.52
C THR A 47 -16.22 6.58 -3.88
N TYR A 48 -16.52 5.30 -3.93
CA TYR A 48 -16.81 4.53 -5.15
C TYR A 48 -18.21 3.92 -4.99
N PRO A 49 -19.14 4.14 -5.95
CA PRO A 49 -20.43 3.44 -5.94
C PRO A 49 -20.24 1.92 -6.05
N LEU A 50 -21.03 1.13 -5.32
CA LEU A 50 -20.93 -0.35 -5.39
C LEU A 50 -21.19 -0.91 -6.79
N GLU A 51 -22.01 -0.22 -7.59
CA GLU A 51 -22.21 -0.57 -9.00
C GLU A 51 -20.91 -0.45 -9.81
N ALA A 52 -20.10 0.59 -9.56
CA ALA A 52 -18.79 0.75 -10.20
C ALA A 52 -17.82 -0.34 -9.76
N VAL A 53 -17.89 -0.80 -8.50
CA VAL A 53 -17.11 -1.94 -7.99
C VAL A 53 -17.45 -3.21 -8.79
N HIS A 54 -18.75 -3.53 -8.95
CA HIS A 54 -19.19 -4.73 -9.67
C HIS A 54 -18.85 -4.64 -11.16
N THR A 55 -19.11 -3.51 -11.79
CA THR A 55 -18.80 -3.27 -13.21
C THR A 55 -17.31 -3.42 -13.47
N GLY A 56 -16.48 -2.80 -12.63
CA GLY A 56 -15.04 -2.87 -12.79
C GLY A 56 -14.47 -4.28 -12.56
N LEU A 57 -15.02 -5.01 -11.58
CA LEU A 57 -14.68 -6.42 -11.35
C LEU A 57 -14.94 -7.27 -12.60
N GLN A 58 -16.13 -7.15 -13.19
CA GLN A 58 -16.54 -7.88 -14.38
C GLN A 58 -15.65 -7.55 -15.58
N HIS A 59 -15.36 -6.27 -15.81
CA HIS A 59 -14.52 -5.85 -16.94
C HIS A 59 -13.08 -6.33 -16.80
N ALA A 60 -12.48 -6.22 -15.61
CA ALA A 60 -11.12 -6.70 -15.38
C ALA A 60 -11.02 -8.22 -15.55
N TYR A 61 -12.01 -8.97 -15.04
CA TYR A 61 -12.07 -10.43 -15.25
C TYR A 61 -12.29 -10.80 -16.72
N ALA A 62 -13.22 -10.13 -17.41
CA ALA A 62 -13.50 -10.40 -18.83
C ALA A 62 -12.27 -10.13 -19.70
N ALA A 63 -11.50 -9.04 -19.42
CA ALA A 63 -10.25 -8.77 -20.12
C ALA A 63 -9.21 -9.86 -19.86
N LEU A 64 -9.08 -10.35 -18.63
CA LEU A 64 -8.21 -11.48 -18.29
C LEU A 64 -8.63 -12.76 -19.04
N ALA A 65 -9.93 -13.09 -19.03
CA ALA A 65 -10.45 -14.28 -19.71
C ALA A 65 -10.21 -14.23 -21.23
N ALA A 66 -10.34 -13.03 -21.82
CA ALA A 66 -10.01 -12.80 -23.23
C ALA A 66 -8.51 -12.99 -23.51
N ASP A 67 -7.63 -12.54 -22.61
CA ASP A 67 -6.18 -12.72 -22.73
C ASP A 67 -5.80 -14.21 -22.64
N VAL A 68 -6.43 -14.98 -21.72
CA VAL A 68 -6.27 -16.45 -21.64
C VAL A 68 -6.70 -17.12 -22.96
N GLN A 69 -7.87 -16.73 -23.49
CA GLN A 69 -8.37 -17.27 -24.75
C GLN A 69 -7.44 -16.95 -25.93
N ALA A 70 -6.92 -15.72 -25.98
CA ALA A 70 -6.02 -15.30 -27.05
C ALA A 70 -4.66 -16.01 -27.01
N LYS A 71 -4.09 -16.20 -25.82
CA LYS A 71 -2.75 -16.81 -25.64
C LYS A 71 -2.77 -18.34 -25.68
N TYR A 72 -3.82 -18.96 -25.16
CA TYR A 72 -3.85 -20.42 -24.93
C TYR A 72 -4.97 -21.14 -25.68
N GLY A 73 -5.87 -20.42 -26.36
CA GLY A 73 -6.96 -21.01 -27.16
C GLY A 73 -8.00 -21.76 -26.31
N GLN A 74 -8.11 -21.47 -25.02
CA GLN A 74 -9.02 -22.16 -24.10
C GLN A 74 -9.82 -21.18 -23.26
N PRO A 75 -11.13 -21.48 -22.97
CA PRO A 75 -11.94 -20.64 -22.09
C PRO A 75 -11.51 -20.78 -20.63
N LEU A 76 -11.66 -19.70 -19.86
CA LEU A 76 -11.35 -19.68 -18.43
C LEU A 76 -12.56 -20.22 -17.62
N THR A 77 -12.68 -21.55 -17.56
CA THR A 77 -13.80 -22.23 -16.88
C THR A 77 -13.61 -22.43 -15.41
N THR A 78 -12.36 -22.43 -14.93
CA THR A 78 -11.97 -22.62 -13.53
C THR A 78 -10.58 -22.10 -13.32
N VAL A 79 -10.17 -21.95 -12.05
CA VAL A 79 -8.78 -21.76 -11.61
C VAL A 79 -8.55 -22.56 -10.32
N GLY A 80 -7.31 -22.72 -9.87
CA GLY A 80 -7.01 -23.47 -8.65
C GLY A 80 -7.39 -22.72 -7.38
N CYS A 81 -7.17 -21.39 -7.34
CA CYS A 81 -7.52 -20.52 -6.23
C CYS A 81 -7.71 -19.08 -6.71
N ILE A 82 -8.60 -18.32 -6.04
CA ILE A 82 -8.81 -16.89 -6.28
C ILE A 82 -8.47 -16.11 -5.00
N GLY A 83 -7.86 -14.93 -5.17
CA GLY A 83 -7.67 -13.95 -4.11
C GLY A 83 -8.15 -12.57 -4.52
N ILE A 84 -8.69 -11.83 -3.55
CA ILE A 84 -9.15 -10.45 -3.71
C ILE A 84 -8.29 -9.53 -2.86
N SER A 85 -7.79 -8.47 -3.47
CA SER A 85 -7.10 -7.38 -2.79
C SER A 85 -7.75 -6.04 -3.12
N ALA A 86 -7.65 -5.09 -2.21
CA ALA A 86 -8.10 -3.74 -2.46
C ALA A 86 -7.25 -2.71 -1.71
N MET A 87 -7.42 -1.42 -2.06
CA MET A 87 -6.93 -0.33 -1.22
C MET A 87 -7.40 -0.55 0.21
N MET A 88 -6.45 -0.50 1.15
CA MET A 88 -6.72 -0.74 2.57
C MET A 88 -7.66 0.30 3.17
N HIS A 89 -8.17 -0.02 4.36
CA HIS A 89 -8.97 0.87 5.19
C HIS A 89 -10.36 1.20 4.61
N GLY A 90 -10.96 2.27 5.13
CA GLY A 90 -12.28 2.73 4.71
C GLY A 90 -13.42 2.04 5.47
N TYR A 91 -14.65 2.45 5.15
CA TYR A 91 -15.83 2.06 5.91
C TYR A 91 -17.00 1.75 4.97
N LEU A 92 -17.31 0.48 4.85
CA LEU A 92 -18.48 -0.07 4.16
C LEU A 92 -19.42 -0.65 5.21
N ALA A 93 -20.51 0.04 5.51
CA ALA A 93 -21.46 -0.28 6.59
C ALA A 93 -22.76 -0.87 6.04
N PHE A 94 -23.16 -2.01 6.57
CA PHE A 94 -24.32 -2.77 6.08
C PHE A 94 -25.33 -3.07 7.18
N ASP A 95 -26.60 -3.15 6.80
CA ASP A 95 -27.66 -3.68 7.64
C ASP A 95 -27.69 -5.23 7.66
N GLY A 96 -28.62 -5.80 8.42
CA GLY A 96 -28.80 -7.25 8.52
C GLY A 96 -29.22 -7.94 7.21
N ALA A 97 -29.76 -7.19 6.26
CA ALA A 97 -30.12 -7.67 4.92
C ALA A 97 -28.99 -7.49 3.88
N GLY A 98 -27.87 -6.89 4.28
CA GLY A 98 -26.72 -6.65 3.42
C GLY A 98 -26.86 -5.42 2.50
N ARG A 99 -27.74 -4.48 2.84
CA ARG A 99 -27.86 -3.19 2.15
C ARG A 99 -26.80 -2.21 2.69
N LEU A 100 -26.13 -1.50 1.80
CA LEU A 100 -25.21 -0.42 2.18
C LEU A 100 -26.00 0.73 2.82
N LEU A 101 -25.59 1.14 4.02
CA LEU A 101 -26.29 2.14 4.83
C LEU A 101 -25.86 3.58 4.54
N VAL A 102 -24.58 3.77 4.22
CA VAL A 102 -24.00 5.07 3.87
C VAL A 102 -23.04 4.89 2.70
N PRO A 103 -22.73 5.95 1.92
CA PRO A 103 -21.71 5.86 0.88
C PRO A 103 -20.39 5.29 1.41
N PHE A 104 -19.71 4.45 0.62
CA PHE A 104 -18.40 3.93 0.97
C PHE A 104 -17.42 5.08 1.28
N ARG A 105 -16.92 5.16 2.51
CA ARG A 105 -15.90 6.14 2.93
C ARG A 105 -14.53 5.52 2.68
N THR A 106 -13.81 6.03 1.69
CA THR A 106 -12.49 5.51 1.31
C THR A 106 -11.39 6.03 2.24
N TRP A 107 -10.18 5.48 2.11
CA TRP A 107 -8.98 5.92 2.83
C TRP A 107 -8.65 7.43 2.67
N ARG A 108 -9.18 8.08 1.63
CA ARG A 108 -8.95 9.52 1.35
C ARG A 108 -9.72 10.45 2.27
N ASN A 109 -10.70 9.94 3.01
CA ASN A 109 -11.51 10.74 3.91
C ASN A 109 -10.77 11.00 5.23
N THR A 110 -10.61 12.27 5.59
CA THR A 110 -9.91 12.74 6.79
C THR A 110 -10.86 13.39 7.79
N MET A 111 -12.15 13.03 7.78
CA MET A 111 -13.21 13.60 8.62
C MET A 111 -13.27 13.02 10.03
N THR A 112 -12.34 12.16 10.41
CA THR A 112 -12.39 11.33 11.63
C THR A 112 -11.33 11.74 12.67
N GLY A 113 -10.86 12.99 12.62
CA GLY A 113 -9.82 13.49 13.53
C GLY A 113 -10.14 13.31 15.01
N PRO A 114 -11.31 13.77 15.51
CA PRO A 114 -11.72 13.57 16.89
C PRO A 114 -11.75 12.11 17.32
N ALA A 115 -12.35 11.24 16.51
CA ALA A 115 -12.41 9.80 16.76
C ALA A 115 -11.02 9.13 16.81
N ALA A 116 -10.15 9.48 15.87
CA ALA A 116 -8.79 8.96 15.82
C ALA A 116 -7.98 9.35 17.06
N ALA A 117 -8.09 10.60 17.52
CA ALA A 117 -7.42 11.10 18.71
C ALA A 117 -7.89 10.38 19.99
N GLU A 118 -9.20 10.28 20.20
CA GLU A 118 -9.78 9.64 21.37
C GLU A 118 -9.47 8.13 21.42
N LEU A 119 -9.59 7.44 20.30
CA LEU A 119 -9.24 6.03 20.21
C LEU A 119 -7.74 5.79 20.43
N THR A 120 -6.87 6.64 19.88
CA THR A 120 -5.42 6.53 20.10
C THR A 120 -5.06 6.66 21.57
N GLU A 121 -5.63 7.63 22.27
CA GLU A 121 -5.41 7.81 23.71
C GLU A 121 -5.95 6.64 24.53
N ALA A 122 -7.19 6.21 24.26
CA ALA A 122 -7.85 5.17 25.01
C ALA A 122 -7.24 3.77 24.83
N LEU A 123 -6.77 3.47 23.62
CA LEU A 123 -6.19 2.17 23.28
C LEU A 123 -4.67 2.11 23.49
N GLY A 124 -4.00 3.27 23.66
CA GLY A 124 -2.54 3.32 23.68
C GLY A 124 -1.90 2.77 22.38
N PHE A 125 -2.56 3.01 21.27
CA PHE A 125 -2.19 2.51 19.94
C PHE A 125 -2.53 3.58 18.88
N ASN A 126 -1.64 3.87 17.93
CA ASN A 126 -1.92 4.85 16.89
C ASN A 126 -3.08 4.40 16.00
N ILE A 127 -4.18 5.14 16.00
CA ILE A 127 -5.36 4.90 15.15
C ILE A 127 -5.43 6.02 14.10
N PRO A 128 -4.95 5.77 12.86
CA PRO A 128 -5.03 6.74 11.78
C PRO A 128 -6.47 7.07 11.39
N GLN A 129 -6.70 8.31 10.95
CA GLN A 129 -8.03 8.78 10.55
C GLN A 129 -8.72 7.94 9.46
N ARG A 130 -7.93 7.30 8.60
CA ARG A 130 -8.43 6.47 7.48
C ARG A 130 -8.91 5.08 7.88
N TRP A 131 -8.64 4.62 9.12
CA TRP A 131 -9.02 3.29 9.58
C TRP A 131 -10.53 3.13 9.74
N SER A 132 -11.03 1.90 9.52
CA SER A 132 -12.46 1.61 9.58
C SER A 132 -13.06 1.91 10.95
N ILE A 133 -12.34 1.61 12.03
CA ILE A 133 -12.78 1.89 13.40
C ILE A 133 -12.90 3.41 13.68
N ALA A 134 -12.01 4.23 13.11
CA ALA A 134 -12.09 5.69 13.25
C ALA A 134 -13.35 6.23 12.56
N HIS A 135 -13.72 5.70 11.39
CA HIS A 135 -14.96 6.07 10.72
C HIS A 135 -16.21 5.65 11.47
N PHE A 136 -16.22 4.42 12.01
CA PHE A 136 -17.33 3.95 12.84
C PHE A 136 -17.48 4.79 14.10
N TYR A 137 -16.38 5.04 14.82
CA TYR A 137 -16.40 5.81 16.06
C TYR A 137 -16.78 7.30 15.80
N GLN A 138 -16.31 7.88 14.70
CA GLN A 138 -16.73 9.23 14.30
C GLN A 138 -18.23 9.30 13.99
N ALA A 139 -18.79 8.25 13.39
CA ALA A 139 -20.24 8.18 13.17
C ALA A 139 -21.01 8.16 14.50
N LEU A 140 -20.47 7.51 15.55
CA LEU A 140 -21.03 7.55 16.91
C LEU A 140 -20.94 8.96 17.51
N LEU A 141 -19.79 9.61 17.41
CA LEU A 141 -19.62 10.99 17.91
C LEU A 141 -20.55 11.98 17.21
N ASN A 142 -20.86 11.74 15.94
CA ASN A 142 -21.79 12.55 15.15
C ASN A 142 -23.25 12.13 15.29
N GLU A 143 -23.58 11.10 16.08
CA GLU A 143 -24.92 10.53 16.23
C GLU A 143 -25.58 10.18 14.87
N GLU A 144 -24.82 9.62 13.94
CA GLU A 144 -25.30 9.32 12.58
C GLU A 144 -26.43 8.26 12.60
N GLY A 145 -27.55 8.56 11.93
CA GLY A 145 -28.78 7.74 11.99
C GLY A 145 -28.63 6.31 11.49
N HIS A 146 -27.66 6.02 10.62
CA HIS A 146 -27.44 4.67 10.08
C HIS A 146 -26.97 3.66 11.15
N LEU A 147 -26.45 4.11 12.27
CA LEU A 147 -25.96 3.25 13.35
C LEU A 147 -27.04 2.38 13.97
N GLY A 148 -28.31 2.84 13.95
CA GLY A 148 -29.46 2.06 14.44
C GLY A 148 -29.74 0.79 13.62
N GLU A 149 -29.34 0.76 12.37
CA GLU A 149 -29.52 -0.39 11.45
C GLU A 149 -28.20 -1.15 11.19
N LEU A 150 -27.05 -0.64 11.70
CA LEU A 150 -25.75 -1.21 11.44
C LEU A 150 -25.65 -2.64 11.97
N ALA A 151 -25.39 -3.59 11.10
CA ALA A 151 -25.20 -5.00 11.45
C ALA A 151 -23.78 -5.50 11.22
N PHE A 152 -23.03 -4.86 10.31
CA PHE A 152 -21.68 -5.30 9.91
C PHE A 152 -20.98 -4.17 9.16
N PHE A 153 -19.67 -4.03 9.33
CA PHE A 153 -18.86 -3.19 8.46
C PHE A 153 -17.55 -3.86 8.07
N THR A 154 -17.00 -3.48 6.93
CA THR A 154 -15.82 -4.12 6.35
C THR A 154 -15.07 -3.15 5.42
N THR A 155 -13.93 -3.62 4.90
CA THR A 155 -13.15 -2.99 3.83
C THR A 155 -13.70 -3.35 2.45
N LEU A 156 -13.13 -2.74 1.40
CA LEU A 156 -13.51 -3.07 0.02
C LEU A 156 -13.14 -4.51 -0.36
N ALA A 157 -11.95 -5.00 0.04
CA ALA A 157 -11.54 -6.38 -0.21
C ALA A 157 -12.49 -7.38 0.46
N GLY A 158 -12.83 -7.13 1.72
CA GLY A 158 -13.79 -7.94 2.47
C GLY A 158 -15.19 -7.94 1.87
N TYR A 159 -15.66 -6.78 1.37
CA TYR A 159 -16.94 -6.68 0.68
C TYR A 159 -16.99 -7.52 -0.61
N VAL A 160 -16.00 -7.38 -1.48
CA VAL A 160 -15.95 -8.13 -2.74
C VAL A 160 -15.85 -9.63 -2.45
N HIS A 161 -14.98 -10.02 -1.53
CA HIS A 161 -14.85 -11.41 -1.10
C HIS A 161 -16.17 -11.98 -0.59
N TRP A 162 -16.85 -11.26 0.30
CA TRP A 162 -18.17 -11.67 0.80
C TRP A 162 -19.20 -11.85 -0.31
N ARG A 163 -19.24 -10.95 -1.31
CA ARG A 163 -20.17 -11.06 -2.44
C ARG A 163 -19.88 -12.28 -3.33
N LEU A 164 -18.63 -12.72 -3.40
CA LEU A 164 -18.23 -13.86 -4.23
C LEU A 164 -18.37 -15.21 -3.49
N THR A 165 -18.14 -15.22 -2.17
CA THR A 165 -18.05 -16.47 -1.38
C THR A 165 -19.18 -16.65 -0.35
N GLY A 166 -19.86 -15.58 0.02
CA GLY A 166 -20.80 -15.55 1.16
C GLY A 166 -20.10 -15.45 2.52
N GLN A 167 -18.77 -15.48 2.59
CA GLN A 167 -18.01 -15.45 3.84
C GLN A 167 -17.60 -14.02 4.23
N LYS A 168 -17.88 -13.61 5.47
CA LYS A 168 -17.52 -12.31 6.06
C LYS A 168 -16.18 -12.42 6.79
N VAL A 169 -15.11 -12.48 6.03
CA VAL A 169 -13.74 -12.67 6.55
C VAL A 169 -12.78 -11.65 5.95
N LEU A 170 -11.65 -11.41 6.62
CA LEU A 170 -10.51 -10.66 6.12
C LEU A 170 -9.22 -11.45 6.34
N GLY A 171 -8.23 -11.23 5.51
CA GLY A 171 -6.85 -11.55 5.81
C GLY A 171 -6.34 -10.66 6.95
N VAL A 172 -5.39 -11.16 7.70
CA VAL A 172 -4.87 -10.46 8.88
C VAL A 172 -4.22 -9.11 8.52
N GLY A 173 -3.61 -9.02 7.34
CA GLY A 173 -3.01 -7.77 6.85
C GLY A 173 -4.07 -6.68 6.63
N ASP A 174 -5.17 -6.98 5.96
CA ASP A 174 -6.25 -6.02 5.74
C ASP A 174 -7.02 -5.71 7.03
N ALA A 175 -7.26 -6.72 7.87
CA ALA A 175 -7.90 -6.57 9.18
C ALA A 175 -7.12 -5.62 10.10
N SER A 176 -5.78 -5.61 10.02
CA SER A 176 -4.91 -4.69 10.77
C SER A 176 -5.14 -3.21 10.43
N GLY A 177 -5.71 -2.92 9.28
CA GLY A 177 -6.14 -1.58 8.86
C GLY A 177 -7.58 -1.23 9.28
N MET A 178 -8.31 -2.16 9.88
CA MET A 178 -9.63 -1.92 10.47
C MET A 178 -9.55 -1.67 11.97
N PHE A 179 -8.81 -2.54 12.68
CA PHE A 179 -8.65 -2.53 14.14
C PHE A 179 -7.31 -3.19 14.51
N PRO A 180 -6.68 -2.82 15.65
CA PRO A 180 -5.41 -3.41 16.08
C PRO A 180 -5.43 -4.94 16.15
N ILE A 181 -4.35 -5.56 15.66
CA ILE A 181 -4.13 -7.00 15.66
C ILE A 181 -3.13 -7.38 16.77
N ASP A 182 -3.42 -8.43 17.51
CA ASP A 182 -2.44 -9.12 18.32
C ASP A 182 -1.66 -10.11 17.45
N SER A 183 -0.39 -9.82 17.19
CA SER A 183 0.48 -10.66 16.35
C SER A 183 0.74 -12.06 16.95
N ALA A 184 0.52 -12.26 18.25
CA ALA A 184 0.69 -13.56 18.89
C ALA A 184 -0.48 -14.51 18.57
N THR A 185 -1.68 -13.97 18.43
CA THR A 185 -2.90 -14.74 18.13
C THR A 185 -3.31 -14.69 16.67
N GLY A 186 -2.86 -13.66 15.93
CA GLY A 186 -3.27 -13.37 14.56
C GLY A 186 -4.72 -12.88 14.45
N GLY A 187 -5.35 -12.48 15.55
CA GLY A 187 -6.70 -11.93 15.63
C GLY A 187 -6.70 -10.49 16.13
N TYR A 188 -7.88 -9.87 16.19
CA TYR A 188 -8.02 -8.55 16.82
C TYR A 188 -7.59 -8.60 18.28
N ASP A 189 -6.91 -7.56 18.76
CA ASP A 189 -6.47 -7.44 20.15
C ASP A 189 -7.68 -7.44 21.10
N ALA A 190 -7.77 -8.47 21.95
CA ALA A 190 -8.94 -8.72 22.79
C ALA A 190 -9.13 -7.64 23.88
N GLU A 191 -8.05 -7.09 24.43
CA GLU A 191 -8.14 -6.05 25.46
C GLU A 191 -8.51 -4.70 24.85
N MET A 192 -7.99 -4.38 23.67
CA MET A 192 -8.40 -3.19 22.92
C MET A 192 -9.85 -3.31 22.45
N LEU A 193 -10.31 -4.49 22.01
CA LEU A 193 -11.73 -4.72 21.69
C LEU A 193 -12.64 -4.45 22.88
N LYS A 194 -12.32 -4.95 24.07
CA LYS A 194 -13.08 -4.69 25.30
C LYS A 194 -13.08 -3.20 25.66
N THR A 195 -11.94 -2.54 25.53
CA THR A 195 -11.81 -1.10 25.81
C THR A 195 -12.66 -0.28 24.85
N CYS A 196 -12.58 -0.58 23.55
CA CYS A 196 -13.39 0.07 22.53
C CYS A 196 -14.90 -0.21 22.72
N SER A 197 -15.29 -1.46 23.05
CA SER A 197 -16.68 -1.82 23.35
C SER A 197 -17.24 -1.00 24.52
N ARG A 198 -16.44 -0.74 25.56
CA ARG A 198 -16.84 0.14 26.67
C ARG A 198 -17.03 1.60 26.23
N LEU A 199 -16.16 2.11 25.37
CA LEU A 199 -16.29 3.46 24.82
C LEU A 199 -17.57 3.60 24.00
N ILE A 200 -17.83 2.70 23.07
CA ILE A 200 -19.02 2.75 22.22
C ILE A 200 -20.32 2.58 23.01
N ALA A 201 -20.32 1.76 24.07
CA ALA A 201 -21.44 1.64 25.00
C ALA A 201 -21.71 2.95 25.75
N GLY A 202 -20.66 3.71 26.09
CA GLY A 202 -20.78 5.05 26.69
C GLY A 202 -21.50 6.05 25.80
N HIS A 203 -21.49 5.86 24.48
CA HIS A 203 -22.27 6.62 23.49
C HIS A 203 -23.64 6.01 23.19
N GLY A 204 -24.12 5.07 24.00
CA GLY A 204 -25.44 4.44 23.84
C GLY A 204 -25.54 3.37 22.76
N PHE A 205 -24.45 2.93 22.17
CA PHE A 205 -24.47 1.85 21.20
C PHE A 205 -24.49 0.49 21.92
N GLY A 206 -25.55 -0.28 21.71
CA GLY A 206 -25.90 -1.46 22.51
C GLY A 206 -25.32 -2.80 22.01
N ARG A 207 -24.31 -2.81 21.12
CA ARG A 207 -23.72 -4.03 20.56
C ARG A 207 -22.22 -4.05 20.82
N GLU A 208 -21.67 -5.26 20.96
CA GLU A 208 -20.24 -5.47 21.07
C GLU A 208 -19.55 -5.23 19.72
N LEU A 209 -18.39 -4.57 19.74
CA LEU A 209 -17.65 -4.28 18.50
C LEU A 209 -17.30 -5.56 17.73
N ALA A 210 -16.92 -6.62 18.42
CA ALA A 210 -16.56 -7.91 17.80
C ALA A 210 -17.67 -8.51 16.92
N GLU A 211 -18.96 -8.19 17.21
CA GLU A 211 -20.10 -8.67 16.40
C GLU A 211 -20.23 -7.95 15.07
N LEU A 212 -19.61 -6.77 14.93
CA LEU A 212 -19.69 -5.93 13.74
C LEU A 212 -18.52 -6.15 12.78
N LEU A 213 -17.44 -6.77 13.26
CA LEU A 213 -16.21 -6.97 12.50
C LEU A 213 -16.20 -8.31 11.76
N PRO A 214 -15.52 -8.41 10.58
CA PRO A 214 -15.27 -9.68 9.91
C PRO A 214 -14.32 -10.56 10.74
N ALA A 215 -14.42 -11.87 10.57
CA ALA A 215 -13.46 -12.80 11.15
C ALA A 215 -12.08 -12.66 10.46
N VAL A 216 -11.01 -12.81 11.22
CA VAL A 216 -9.63 -12.66 10.73
C VAL A 216 -9.03 -14.02 10.41
N LEU A 217 -8.38 -14.14 9.25
CA LEU A 217 -7.75 -15.37 8.76
C LEU A 217 -6.29 -15.10 8.36
N PRO A 218 -5.33 -15.97 8.74
CA PRO A 218 -3.94 -15.83 8.27
C PRO A 218 -3.80 -16.26 6.81
N ALA A 219 -2.74 -15.82 6.15
CA ALA A 219 -2.39 -16.24 4.79
C ALA A 219 -2.41 -17.77 4.64
N GLY A 220 -2.96 -18.26 3.54
CA GLY A 220 -3.09 -19.69 3.24
C GLY A 220 -4.25 -20.41 3.96
N ALA A 221 -5.02 -19.73 4.80
CA ALA A 221 -6.24 -20.30 5.39
C ALA A 221 -7.33 -20.51 4.33
N ASP A 222 -8.34 -21.30 4.69
CA ASP A 222 -9.53 -21.47 3.87
C ASP A 222 -10.50 -20.30 4.10
N ALA A 223 -10.78 -19.55 3.05
CA ALA A 223 -11.71 -18.42 3.08
C ALA A 223 -13.03 -18.71 2.31
N GLY A 224 -13.34 -19.97 2.09
CA GLY A 224 -14.53 -20.40 1.37
C GLY A 224 -14.29 -20.63 -0.12
N ALA A 225 -15.38 -20.72 -0.87
CA ALA A 225 -15.34 -21.02 -2.31
C ALA A 225 -16.33 -20.14 -3.08
N LEU A 226 -16.07 -19.95 -4.36
CA LEU A 226 -16.92 -19.21 -5.29
C LEU A 226 -18.34 -19.82 -5.32
N THR A 227 -19.32 -19.06 -4.92
CA THR A 227 -20.72 -19.49 -4.97
C THR A 227 -21.29 -19.40 -6.39
N ALA A 228 -22.44 -20.00 -6.64
CA ALA A 228 -23.10 -19.85 -7.94
C ALA A 228 -23.53 -18.40 -8.23
N GLU A 229 -23.88 -17.62 -7.19
CA GLU A 229 -24.17 -16.19 -7.31
C GLU A 229 -22.90 -15.40 -7.57
N GLY A 230 -21.83 -15.70 -6.82
CA GLY A 230 -20.52 -15.08 -6.99
C GLY A 230 -19.92 -15.34 -8.37
N ALA A 231 -20.08 -16.56 -8.92
CA ALA A 231 -19.64 -16.89 -10.27
C ALA A 231 -20.36 -16.03 -11.32
N ARG A 232 -21.68 -15.86 -11.19
CA ARG A 232 -22.47 -14.97 -12.09
C ARG A 232 -22.12 -13.49 -11.91
N LEU A 233 -21.77 -13.07 -10.69
CA LEU A 233 -21.32 -11.71 -10.42
C LEU A 233 -19.96 -11.45 -11.08
N LEU A 234 -19.01 -12.38 -10.97
CA LEU A 234 -17.66 -12.24 -11.53
C LEU A 234 -17.65 -12.40 -13.05
N ASP A 235 -18.34 -13.42 -13.55
CA ASP A 235 -18.47 -13.77 -14.96
C ASP A 235 -19.92 -13.87 -15.41
N PRO A 236 -20.53 -12.78 -15.90
CA PRO A 236 -21.91 -12.81 -16.41
C PRO A 236 -22.12 -13.73 -17.63
N THR A 237 -21.04 -14.16 -18.31
CA THR A 237 -21.16 -15.10 -19.44
C THR A 237 -21.53 -16.51 -18.99
N GLY A 238 -21.29 -16.83 -17.69
CA GLY A 238 -21.52 -18.16 -17.12
C GLY A 238 -20.47 -19.20 -17.49
N THR A 239 -19.32 -18.77 -18.05
CA THR A 239 -18.21 -19.67 -18.40
C THR A 239 -17.49 -20.17 -17.16
N LEU A 240 -17.23 -19.27 -16.18
CA LEU A 240 -16.59 -19.61 -14.92
C LEU A 240 -17.52 -20.43 -14.03
N GLN A 241 -17.06 -21.60 -13.59
CA GLN A 241 -17.86 -22.50 -12.77
C GLN A 241 -17.71 -22.17 -11.27
N PRO A 242 -18.76 -22.35 -10.45
CA PRO A 242 -18.67 -22.22 -9.00
C PRO A 242 -17.78 -23.31 -8.38
N GLY A 243 -17.43 -23.13 -7.11
CA GLY A 243 -16.64 -24.08 -6.33
C GLY A 243 -15.13 -23.82 -6.33
N VAL A 244 -14.64 -22.77 -7.01
CA VAL A 244 -13.24 -22.37 -6.96
C VAL A 244 -12.88 -21.89 -5.55
N PRO A 245 -11.83 -22.44 -4.90
CA PRO A 245 -11.39 -22.01 -3.56
C PRO A 245 -10.92 -20.56 -3.53
N PHE A 246 -11.09 -19.89 -2.39
CA PHE A 246 -10.56 -18.56 -2.12
C PHE A 246 -9.55 -18.56 -0.99
N CYS A 247 -8.48 -17.79 -1.13
CA CYS A 247 -7.63 -17.39 -0.01
C CYS A 247 -8.23 -16.15 0.70
N PRO A 248 -7.80 -15.83 1.94
CA PRO A 248 -8.24 -14.64 2.64
C PRO A 248 -8.02 -13.36 1.81
N PRO A 249 -9.00 -12.44 1.77
CA PRO A 249 -8.84 -11.17 1.06
C PRO A 249 -7.88 -10.25 1.80
N GLU A 250 -7.06 -9.49 1.07
CA GLU A 250 -5.98 -8.68 1.66
C GLU A 250 -6.00 -7.23 1.20
N GLY A 251 -5.29 -6.37 1.93
CA GLY A 251 -5.02 -5.00 1.53
C GLY A 251 -3.86 -4.89 0.54
N ASP A 252 -3.86 -3.82 -0.26
CA ASP A 252 -2.84 -3.53 -1.27
C ASP A 252 -1.43 -3.38 -0.67
N ALA A 253 -1.30 -2.91 0.56
CA ALA A 253 -0.02 -2.82 1.25
C ALA A 253 0.58 -4.22 1.54
N GLY A 254 -0.22 -5.14 2.07
CA GLY A 254 0.20 -6.52 2.34
C GLY A 254 0.55 -7.29 1.06
N THR A 255 -0.26 -7.15 0.00
CA THR A 255 0.04 -7.77 -1.30
C THR A 255 1.27 -7.17 -1.96
N GLY A 256 1.52 -5.87 -1.77
CA GLY A 256 2.77 -5.22 -2.18
C GLY A 256 4.01 -5.83 -1.50
N MET A 257 3.93 -6.14 -0.21
CA MET A 257 5.00 -6.85 0.50
C MET A 257 5.24 -8.26 -0.04
N VAL A 258 4.16 -8.99 -0.37
CA VAL A 258 4.25 -10.32 -0.99
C VAL A 258 4.90 -10.25 -2.36
N ALA A 259 4.47 -9.32 -3.22
CA ALA A 259 5.00 -9.11 -4.56
C ALA A 259 6.50 -8.75 -4.59
N THR A 260 7.01 -8.20 -3.49
CA THR A 260 8.41 -7.80 -3.34
C THR A 260 9.24 -8.72 -2.44
N ASN A 261 8.67 -9.84 -1.95
CA ASN A 261 9.35 -10.76 -1.00
C ASN A 261 9.85 -10.07 0.27
N SER A 262 9.05 -9.16 0.84
CA SER A 262 9.41 -8.35 2.01
C SER A 262 8.54 -8.64 3.24
N VAL A 263 8.11 -9.90 3.44
CA VAL A 263 7.25 -10.32 4.54
C VAL A 263 8.03 -10.92 5.73
N ALA A 264 9.32 -11.18 5.58
CA ALA A 264 10.13 -11.73 6.67
C ALA A 264 10.57 -10.62 7.65
N PRO A 265 10.75 -10.93 8.96
CA PRO A 265 11.33 -9.99 9.92
C PRO A 265 12.63 -9.38 9.43
N ARG A 266 12.87 -8.11 9.75
CA ARG A 266 14.05 -7.32 9.36
C ARG A 266 14.13 -7.00 7.86
N THR A 267 13.08 -7.30 7.11
CA THR A 267 12.94 -6.82 5.73
C THR A 267 11.86 -5.75 5.65
N GLY A 268 11.86 -5.01 4.57
CA GLY A 268 10.79 -4.06 4.30
C GLY A 268 10.70 -3.75 2.82
N ASN A 269 9.62 -3.10 2.41
CA ASN A 269 9.52 -2.54 1.07
C ASN A 269 9.38 -1.03 1.11
N VAL A 270 9.80 -0.38 0.02
CA VAL A 270 9.60 1.04 -0.21
C VAL A 270 8.89 1.22 -1.55
N SER A 271 7.68 1.74 -1.51
CA SER A 271 6.93 2.12 -2.71
C SER A 271 7.08 3.63 -2.94
N ALA A 272 7.66 4.03 -4.08
CA ALA A 272 7.91 5.43 -4.41
C ALA A 272 7.19 5.84 -5.70
N GLY A 273 6.14 6.62 -5.52
CA GLY A 273 5.30 7.21 -6.56
C GLY A 273 5.02 8.68 -6.29
N THR A 274 3.78 9.13 -6.42
CA THR A 274 3.33 10.48 -6.02
C THR A 274 3.54 10.68 -4.52
N SER A 275 3.17 9.67 -3.71
CA SER A 275 3.54 9.50 -2.30
C SER A 275 4.64 8.45 -2.17
N ILE A 276 5.21 8.34 -0.97
CA ILE A 276 6.19 7.31 -0.65
C ILE A 276 5.86 6.70 0.71
N PHE A 277 5.99 5.38 0.81
CA PHE A 277 5.92 4.71 2.10
C PHE A 277 6.95 3.60 2.22
N ALA A 278 7.39 3.36 3.45
CA ALA A 278 8.18 2.20 3.82
C ALA A 278 7.38 1.33 4.80
N MET A 279 7.41 0.03 4.58
CA MET A 279 6.84 -0.96 5.48
C MET A 279 7.97 -1.87 5.97
N VAL A 280 8.23 -1.87 7.26
CA VAL A 280 9.32 -2.64 7.87
C VAL A 280 8.74 -3.68 8.82
N VAL A 281 9.06 -4.96 8.58
CA VAL A 281 8.63 -6.07 9.44
C VAL A 281 9.47 -6.10 10.71
N LEU A 282 8.80 -5.98 11.85
CA LEU A 282 9.41 -5.86 13.16
C LEU A 282 9.72 -7.23 13.78
N GLU A 283 10.82 -7.32 14.56
CA GLU A 283 11.10 -8.48 15.43
C GLU A 283 10.51 -8.31 16.83
N LYS A 284 10.21 -7.09 17.23
CA LYS A 284 9.66 -6.72 18.54
C LYS A 284 8.76 -5.49 18.43
N PRO A 285 7.80 -5.30 19.33
CA PRO A 285 7.00 -4.08 19.38
C PRO A 285 7.85 -2.82 19.58
N LEU A 286 7.34 -1.67 19.11
CA LEU A 286 7.91 -0.37 19.45
C LEU A 286 7.70 -0.07 20.94
N SER A 287 8.58 0.73 21.55
CA SER A 287 8.56 1.01 23.00
C SER A 287 7.41 1.92 23.43
N ARG A 288 6.84 2.69 22.49
CA ARG A 288 5.73 3.62 22.69
C ARG A 288 4.94 3.84 21.41
N VAL A 289 3.82 4.54 21.54
CA VAL A 289 3.03 5.02 20.39
C VAL A 289 3.75 6.17 19.69
N TYR A 290 3.82 6.11 18.38
CA TYR A 290 4.33 7.15 17.50
C TYR A 290 3.22 7.54 16.51
N PRO A 291 2.71 8.79 16.56
CA PRO A 291 1.69 9.24 15.59
C PRO A 291 2.15 9.22 14.13
N GLU A 292 3.48 9.24 13.92
CA GLU A 292 4.13 9.22 12.61
C GLU A 292 4.21 7.80 12.01
N ILE A 293 3.96 6.75 12.83
CA ILE A 293 4.10 5.35 12.44
C ILE A 293 2.73 4.67 12.51
N ASP A 294 2.30 4.13 11.40
CA ASP A 294 1.12 3.26 11.38
C ASP A 294 1.54 1.81 11.62
N MET A 295 0.91 1.19 12.60
CA MET A 295 1.16 -0.22 12.92
C MET A 295 0.15 -1.09 12.22
N VAL A 296 0.60 -1.88 11.26
CA VAL A 296 -0.19 -2.88 10.53
C VAL A 296 0.49 -4.25 10.63
N THR A 297 0.04 -5.24 9.87
CA THR A 297 0.68 -6.57 9.84
C THR A 297 0.98 -7.03 8.42
N THR A 298 1.87 -8.00 8.29
CA THR A 298 2.00 -8.81 7.09
C THR A 298 0.75 -9.70 6.91
N PRO A 299 0.51 -10.29 5.73
CA PRO A 299 -0.55 -11.30 5.55
C PRO A 299 -0.41 -12.55 6.43
N SER A 300 0.74 -12.77 7.07
CA SER A 300 0.98 -13.85 8.03
C SER A 300 0.80 -13.41 9.49
N GLY A 301 0.66 -12.10 9.77
CA GLY A 301 0.38 -11.57 11.11
C GLY A 301 1.59 -10.95 11.83
N GLU A 302 2.79 -10.94 11.22
CA GLU A 302 3.94 -10.24 11.80
C GLU A 302 3.70 -8.74 11.83
N ALA A 303 4.09 -8.08 12.93
CA ALA A 303 3.94 -6.64 13.08
C ALA A 303 4.78 -5.86 12.04
N VAL A 304 4.19 -4.85 11.46
CA VAL A 304 4.83 -3.97 10.47
C VAL A 304 4.70 -2.53 10.91
N ALA A 305 5.82 -1.82 10.95
CA ALA A 305 5.85 -0.36 11.08
C ALA A 305 5.81 0.28 9.69
N MET A 306 4.78 1.05 9.41
CA MET A 306 4.63 1.79 8.16
C MET A 306 4.89 3.27 8.38
N VAL A 307 5.89 3.80 7.67
CA VAL A 307 6.13 5.24 7.51
C VAL A 307 5.48 5.67 6.20
N HIS A 308 4.45 6.48 6.26
CA HIS A 308 3.76 6.99 5.07
C HIS A 308 3.97 8.50 4.91
N CYS A 309 4.44 8.92 3.74
CA CYS A 309 4.66 10.33 3.38
C CYS A 309 3.82 10.68 2.14
N ASN A 310 3.06 11.76 2.23
CA ASN A 310 2.17 12.20 1.15
C ASN A 310 2.94 12.76 -0.06
N ASN A 311 4.14 13.28 0.18
CA ASN A 311 4.92 14.03 -0.81
C ASN A 311 6.18 13.26 -1.23
N CYS A 312 6.29 12.96 -2.54
CA CYS A 312 7.46 12.28 -3.09
C CYS A 312 7.83 12.86 -4.47
N THR A 313 7.25 12.36 -5.57
CA THR A 313 7.73 12.71 -6.92
C THR A 313 7.00 13.88 -7.59
N SER A 314 5.99 14.48 -6.98
CA SER A 314 5.20 15.53 -7.61
C SER A 314 6.04 16.74 -8.02
N ASP A 315 6.87 17.25 -7.12
CA ASP A 315 7.76 18.37 -7.38
C ASP A 315 8.86 18.01 -8.41
N LEU A 316 9.47 16.83 -8.24
CA LEU A 316 10.44 16.30 -9.21
C LEU A 316 9.85 16.20 -10.63
N ASN A 317 8.58 15.75 -10.76
CA ASN A 317 7.88 15.69 -12.04
C ASN A 317 7.64 17.09 -12.65
N ALA A 318 7.32 18.08 -11.82
CA ALA A 318 7.16 19.48 -12.26
C ALA A 318 8.47 20.05 -12.81
N TRP A 319 9.58 19.84 -12.10
CA TRP A 319 10.91 20.26 -12.55
C TRP A 319 11.35 19.56 -13.83
N VAL A 320 11.12 18.26 -13.97
CA VAL A 320 11.44 17.54 -15.22
C VAL A 320 10.59 18.04 -16.37
N SER A 321 9.32 18.38 -16.15
CA SER A 321 8.46 19.00 -17.19
C SER A 321 8.99 20.37 -17.61
N LEU A 322 9.38 21.22 -16.67
CA LEU A 322 9.99 22.53 -16.97
C LEU A 322 11.30 22.38 -17.77
N LEU A 323 12.14 21.40 -17.42
CA LEU A 323 13.38 21.12 -18.18
C LEU A 323 13.09 20.60 -19.59
N ALA A 324 12.00 19.81 -19.77
CA ALA A 324 11.56 19.37 -21.10
C ALA A 324 11.09 20.54 -21.96
N GLU A 325 10.32 21.49 -21.41
CA GLU A 325 9.90 22.71 -22.11
C GLU A 325 11.12 23.58 -22.49
N SER A 326 12.11 23.72 -21.60
CA SER A 326 13.35 24.43 -21.89
C SER A 326 14.14 23.78 -23.03
N ALA A 327 14.21 22.45 -23.06
CA ALA A 327 14.87 21.71 -24.16
C ALA A 327 14.13 21.90 -25.49
N ALA A 328 12.80 21.80 -25.47
CA ALA A 328 11.96 22.05 -26.66
C ALA A 328 12.10 23.46 -27.21
N LEU A 329 12.19 24.48 -26.35
CA LEU A 329 12.47 25.88 -26.75
C LEU A 329 13.82 26.00 -27.49
N CYS A 330 14.80 25.17 -27.15
CA CYS A 330 16.10 25.09 -27.84
C CYS A 330 16.07 24.17 -29.07
N GLY A 331 14.90 23.70 -29.51
CA GLY A 331 14.74 22.81 -30.66
C GLY A 331 15.12 21.33 -30.38
N VAL A 332 15.19 20.92 -29.12
CA VAL A 332 15.51 19.56 -28.71
C VAL A 332 14.25 18.89 -28.14
N GLU A 333 13.64 18.01 -28.93
CA GLU A 333 12.56 17.16 -28.45
C GLU A 333 13.13 15.88 -27.84
N VAL A 334 12.74 15.58 -26.60
CA VAL A 334 13.16 14.39 -25.86
C VAL A 334 11.92 13.74 -25.26
N ASP A 335 11.77 12.44 -25.50
CA ASP A 335 10.77 11.65 -24.79
C ASP A 335 10.99 11.72 -23.26
N LYS A 336 9.88 11.85 -22.53
CA LYS A 336 9.90 12.11 -21.07
C LYS A 336 10.64 11.03 -20.29
N GLY A 337 10.50 9.75 -20.66
CA GLY A 337 11.20 8.63 -19.99
C GLY A 337 12.71 8.69 -20.20
N THR A 338 13.14 9.02 -21.43
CA THR A 338 14.54 9.24 -21.78
C THR A 338 15.12 10.43 -21.02
N LEU A 339 14.36 11.53 -20.90
CA LEU A 339 14.80 12.71 -20.15
C LEU A 339 14.98 12.36 -18.65
N PHE A 340 14.01 11.67 -18.03
CA PHE A 340 14.15 11.20 -16.66
C PHE A 340 15.43 10.39 -16.47
N THR A 341 15.67 9.39 -17.32
CA THR A 341 16.86 8.56 -17.26
C THR A 341 18.15 9.35 -17.34
N LYS A 342 18.22 10.33 -18.28
CA LYS A 342 19.40 11.20 -18.44
C LYS A 342 19.63 12.10 -17.23
N LEU A 343 18.57 12.70 -16.69
CA LEU A 343 18.63 13.59 -15.53
C LEU A 343 19.00 12.83 -14.25
N PHE A 344 18.44 11.66 -14.05
CA PHE A 344 18.79 10.79 -12.92
C PHE A 344 20.27 10.38 -12.97
N ASN A 345 20.76 9.93 -14.12
CA ASN A 345 22.18 9.60 -14.29
C ASN A 345 23.09 10.84 -14.14
N ALA A 346 22.63 12.02 -14.54
CA ALA A 346 23.38 13.27 -14.32
C ALA A 346 23.54 13.58 -12.83
N SER A 347 22.54 13.27 -11.98
CA SER A 347 22.59 13.48 -10.53
C SER A 347 23.73 12.75 -9.84
N LEU A 348 24.19 11.62 -10.39
CA LEU A 348 25.31 10.84 -9.84
C LEU A 348 26.64 11.61 -9.81
N ARG A 349 26.78 12.69 -10.61
CA ARG A 349 27.94 13.56 -10.62
C ARG A 349 27.84 14.72 -9.64
N GLY A 350 26.68 14.88 -8.99
CA GLY A 350 26.46 15.90 -7.98
C GLY A 350 27.28 15.64 -6.71
N ALA A 351 27.58 16.70 -5.97
CA ALA A 351 28.21 16.61 -4.66
C ALA A 351 27.34 15.79 -3.70
N PRO A 352 27.91 14.99 -2.80
CA PRO A 352 27.15 14.16 -1.87
C PRO A 352 26.13 14.94 -1.00
N ASP A 353 26.41 16.21 -0.69
CA ASP A 353 25.57 17.14 0.07
C ASP A 353 24.68 18.05 -0.81
N CYS A 354 24.60 17.76 -2.11
CA CYS A 354 23.88 18.56 -3.11
C CYS A 354 24.40 19.99 -3.33
N GLY A 355 25.62 20.29 -2.89
CA GLY A 355 26.29 21.58 -3.14
C GLY A 355 25.54 22.81 -2.60
N GLY A 356 24.77 22.67 -1.53
CA GLY A 356 24.00 23.78 -0.93
C GLY A 356 22.67 24.11 -1.62
N VAL A 357 22.11 23.18 -2.38
CA VAL A 357 20.76 23.26 -2.99
C VAL A 357 19.79 22.39 -2.17
N THR A 358 18.67 22.99 -1.73
CA THR A 358 17.71 22.31 -0.84
C THR A 358 16.27 22.59 -1.30
N PRO A 359 15.67 21.72 -2.12
CA PRO A 359 14.25 21.78 -2.40
C PRO A 359 13.45 21.14 -1.26
N VAL A 360 12.27 21.69 -0.95
CA VAL A 360 11.20 21.09 -0.16
C VAL A 360 10.05 20.78 -1.11
N ASN A 361 9.64 19.53 -1.14
CA ASN A 361 8.75 18.99 -2.17
C ASN A 361 7.29 18.84 -1.72
N TYR A 362 6.83 19.61 -0.72
CA TYR A 362 5.49 19.48 -0.17
C TYR A 362 4.45 20.17 -1.04
N PHE A 363 3.55 19.39 -1.62
CA PHE A 363 2.34 19.82 -2.33
C PHE A 363 1.08 19.68 -1.49
N SER A 364 1.18 18.98 -0.36
CA SER A 364 0.08 18.74 0.57
C SER A 364 0.61 18.64 1.99
N GLY A 365 -0.29 18.52 2.97
CA GLY A 365 0.08 18.23 4.34
C GLY A 365 0.91 16.96 4.48
N GLU A 366 1.68 16.86 5.57
CA GLU A 366 2.64 15.77 5.79
C GLU A 366 2.62 15.34 7.26
N SER A 367 2.15 14.12 7.51
CA SER A 367 1.96 13.61 8.88
C SER A 367 3.28 13.43 9.64
N VAL A 368 4.32 12.94 8.98
CA VAL A 368 5.63 12.70 9.60
C VAL A 368 6.27 13.98 10.16
N THR A 369 5.98 15.12 9.54
CA THR A 369 6.52 16.43 9.95
C THR A 369 5.46 17.40 10.48
N HIS A 370 4.22 16.92 10.67
CA HIS A 370 3.10 17.67 11.24
C HIS A 370 2.80 18.96 10.46
N PHE A 371 2.64 18.87 9.14
CA PHE A 371 2.16 19.93 8.27
C PHE A 371 0.72 19.65 7.82
N ASP A 372 -0.18 20.62 7.95
CA ASP A 372 -1.57 20.52 7.50
C ASP A 372 -1.70 20.83 6.00
N ALA A 373 -0.78 21.64 5.45
CA ALA A 373 -0.70 22.01 4.05
C ALA A 373 0.76 22.01 3.59
N GLY A 374 1.02 22.12 2.29
CA GLY A 374 2.36 22.18 1.72
C GLY A 374 2.50 23.32 0.73
N LEU A 375 3.72 23.85 0.61
CA LEU A 375 4.12 24.85 -0.37
C LEU A 375 5.54 24.51 -0.85
N PRO A 376 5.73 24.00 -2.09
CA PRO A 376 7.05 23.66 -2.58
C PRO A 376 8.01 24.85 -2.57
N LEU A 377 9.21 24.64 -1.99
CA LEU A 377 10.24 25.67 -1.90
C LEU A 377 11.52 25.20 -2.58
N LEU A 378 12.27 26.11 -3.18
CA LEU A 378 13.64 25.88 -3.60
C LEU A 378 14.56 26.87 -2.89
N LEU A 379 15.33 26.39 -1.93
CA LEU A 379 16.32 27.17 -1.22
C LEU A 379 17.72 26.84 -1.74
N ARG A 380 18.58 27.82 -1.72
CA ARG A 380 20.01 27.64 -2.02
C ARG A 380 20.84 28.65 -1.25
N ARG A 381 22.01 28.23 -0.83
CA ARG A 381 22.96 29.16 -0.20
C ARG A 381 23.54 30.11 -1.24
N PRO A 382 23.98 31.33 -0.84
CA PRO A 382 24.64 32.25 -1.77
C PRO A 382 25.90 31.68 -2.44
N ASP A 383 26.60 30.77 -1.77
CA ASP A 383 27.80 30.06 -2.21
C ASP A 383 27.50 28.68 -2.83
N ALA A 384 26.24 28.35 -3.10
CA ALA A 384 25.85 27.04 -3.63
C ALA A 384 26.48 26.79 -5.01
N ASP A 385 26.99 25.57 -5.21
CA ASP A 385 27.35 25.04 -6.52
C ASP A 385 26.08 24.61 -7.28
N PHE A 386 25.42 25.61 -7.90
CA PHE A 386 24.12 25.43 -8.56
C PHE A 386 24.28 24.85 -9.95
N THR A 387 24.59 23.56 -10.03
CA THR A 387 24.71 22.77 -11.27
C THR A 387 23.49 21.88 -11.48
N LEU A 388 23.26 21.44 -12.72
CA LEU A 388 22.18 20.48 -13.03
C LEU A 388 22.35 19.18 -12.22
N ALA A 389 23.58 18.72 -12.02
CA ALA A 389 23.85 17.51 -11.26
C ALA A 389 23.45 17.65 -9.77
N ASN A 390 23.84 18.75 -9.13
CA ASN A 390 23.47 19.05 -7.74
C ASN A 390 21.96 19.29 -7.60
N PHE A 391 21.37 20.03 -8.53
CA PHE A 391 19.94 20.28 -8.55
C PHE A 391 19.13 18.99 -8.64
N MET A 392 19.47 18.09 -9.57
CA MET A 392 18.77 16.81 -9.72
C MET A 392 18.99 15.88 -8.53
N ARG A 393 20.21 15.84 -7.98
CA ARG A 393 20.46 15.05 -6.77
C ARG A 393 19.65 15.56 -5.58
N ALA A 394 19.58 16.87 -5.38
CA ALA A 394 18.80 17.51 -4.33
C ALA A 394 17.30 17.19 -4.45
N ASN A 395 16.73 17.23 -5.65
CA ASN A 395 15.33 16.88 -5.87
C ASN A 395 15.03 15.39 -5.61
N ILE A 396 15.95 14.48 -5.95
CA ILE A 396 15.78 13.06 -5.62
C ILE A 396 15.95 12.83 -4.11
N TYR A 397 16.89 13.52 -3.46
CA TYR A 397 17.04 13.47 -2.00
C TYR A 397 15.81 14.02 -1.28
N SER A 398 15.24 15.11 -1.76
CA SER A 398 14.00 15.68 -1.22
C SER A 398 12.85 14.67 -1.24
N ALA A 399 12.74 13.87 -2.32
CA ALA A 399 11.73 12.81 -2.42
C ALA A 399 11.88 11.72 -1.33
N PHE A 400 13.06 11.55 -0.75
CA PHE A 400 13.32 10.60 0.33
C PHE A 400 13.43 11.25 1.72
N ALA A 401 13.52 12.57 1.80
CA ALA A 401 13.87 13.27 3.04
C ALA A 401 12.89 12.99 4.19
N THR A 402 11.60 13.13 3.93
CA THR A 402 10.58 12.90 4.95
C THR A 402 10.50 11.41 5.35
N LEU A 403 10.63 10.51 4.38
CA LEU A 403 10.72 9.07 4.67
C LEU A 403 11.90 8.77 5.60
N ALA A 404 13.07 9.37 5.35
CA ALA A 404 14.25 9.19 6.18
C ALA A 404 14.04 9.69 7.62
N MET A 405 13.28 10.80 7.80
CA MET A 405 12.91 11.29 9.14
C MET A 405 12.02 10.29 9.89
N GLY A 406 11.06 9.67 9.20
CA GLY A 406 10.24 8.62 9.78
C GLY A 406 11.03 7.33 10.07
N LEU A 407 11.94 6.93 9.19
CA LEU A 407 12.84 5.77 9.43
C LEU A 407 13.82 5.99 10.58
N GLU A 408 14.20 7.23 10.88
CA GLU A 408 15.03 7.54 12.04
C GLU A 408 14.33 7.21 13.37
N ILE A 409 12.97 7.27 13.41
CA ILE A 409 12.19 6.78 14.56
C ILE A 409 12.46 5.29 14.78
N LEU A 410 12.38 4.48 13.72
CA LEU A 410 12.62 3.04 13.80
C LEU A 410 14.06 2.73 14.21
N LYS A 411 15.02 3.50 13.72
CA LYS A 411 16.42 3.36 14.09
C LYS A 411 16.65 3.69 15.58
N ASN A 412 16.00 4.73 16.10
CA ASN A 412 16.05 5.08 17.52
C ASN A 412 15.41 4.02 18.41
N GLU A 413 14.42 3.27 17.90
CA GLU A 413 13.83 2.07 18.52
C GLU A 413 14.72 0.82 18.37
N ALA A 414 15.91 0.95 17.78
CA ALA A 414 16.81 -0.15 17.48
C ALA A 414 16.15 -1.26 16.62
N VAL A 415 15.27 -0.87 15.69
CA VAL A 415 14.72 -1.78 14.68
C VAL A 415 15.81 -2.11 13.67
N ALA A 416 16.14 -3.39 13.54
CA ALA A 416 17.11 -3.84 12.55
C ALA A 416 16.45 -4.00 11.18
N VAL A 417 17.12 -3.54 10.13
CA VAL A 417 16.71 -3.67 8.74
C VAL A 417 17.85 -4.26 7.91
N ASP A 418 17.69 -5.50 7.46
CA ASP A 418 18.70 -6.18 6.65
C ASP A 418 18.64 -5.76 5.18
N THR A 419 17.43 -5.49 4.66
CA THR A 419 17.23 -5.02 3.30
C THR A 419 15.87 -4.34 3.14
N LEU A 420 15.83 -3.34 2.26
CA LEU A 420 14.61 -2.72 1.76
C LEU A 420 14.41 -3.07 0.29
N LEU A 421 13.21 -3.48 -0.08
CA LEU A 421 12.83 -3.79 -1.46
C LEU A 421 12.19 -2.55 -2.10
N GLY A 422 12.93 -1.91 -3.03
CA GLY A 422 12.47 -0.68 -3.70
C GLY A 422 11.64 -0.98 -4.94
N HIS A 423 10.47 -0.32 -5.08
CA HIS A 423 9.66 -0.38 -6.28
C HIS A 423 8.93 0.95 -6.56
N GLY A 424 8.30 1.05 -7.74
CA GLY A 424 7.60 2.26 -8.17
C GLY A 424 8.40 3.11 -9.15
N GLY A 425 7.80 4.26 -9.52
CA GLY A 425 8.31 5.09 -10.62
C GLY A 425 9.73 5.60 -10.45
N LEU A 426 10.13 5.89 -9.23
CA LEU A 426 11.44 6.43 -8.89
C LEU A 426 12.58 5.44 -9.17
N PHE A 427 12.30 4.13 -9.10
CA PHE A 427 13.29 3.06 -9.31
C PHE A 427 13.43 2.62 -10.78
N LYS A 428 12.71 3.23 -11.72
CA LYS A 428 12.79 2.88 -13.15
C LYS A 428 14.17 3.15 -13.77
N THR A 429 14.94 4.11 -13.23
CA THR A 429 16.34 4.32 -13.63
C THR A 429 17.23 3.44 -12.75
N PRO A 430 17.84 2.37 -13.30
CA PRO A 430 18.60 1.42 -12.50
C PRO A 430 19.71 2.05 -11.68
N GLY A 431 19.83 1.66 -10.42
CA GLY A 431 20.93 2.01 -9.51
C GLY A 431 20.85 3.41 -8.88
N VAL A 432 20.15 4.39 -9.47
CA VAL A 432 20.18 5.78 -8.98
C VAL A 432 19.35 5.94 -7.72
N ALA A 433 18.05 5.70 -7.79
CA ALA A 433 17.16 5.81 -6.61
C ALA A 433 17.54 4.79 -5.52
N GLN A 434 17.99 3.58 -5.92
CA GLN A 434 18.53 2.59 -4.97
C GLN A 434 19.68 3.14 -4.15
N ARG A 435 20.67 3.76 -4.80
CA ARG A 435 21.85 4.34 -4.15
C ARG A 435 21.44 5.42 -3.15
N TYR A 436 20.52 6.30 -3.54
CA TYR A 436 20.12 7.40 -2.69
C TYR A 436 19.21 6.97 -1.54
N LEU A 437 18.31 6.00 -1.78
CA LEU A 437 17.52 5.42 -0.70
C LEU A 437 18.42 4.62 0.27
N ALA A 438 19.41 3.87 -0.22
CA ALA A 438 20.35 3.16 0.64
C ALA A 438 21.11 4.14 1.56
N ALA A 439 21.53 5.29 1.04
CA ALA A 439 22.16 6.35 1.85
C ALA A 439 21.18 6.97 2.86
N ALA A 440 19.93 7.21 2.46
CA ALA A 440 18.89 7.80 3.31
C ALA A 440 18.45 6.87 4.44
N ALA A 441 18.29 5.58 4.17
CA ALA A 441 17.84 4.58 5.13
C ALA A 441 18.98 3.96 5.95
N GLY A 442 20.23 4.04 5.48
CA GLY A 442 21.37 3.36 6.09
C GLY A 442 21.29 1.83 5.97
N ALA A 443 20.53 1.31 5.02
CA ALA A 443 20.29 -0.12 4.79
C ALA A 443 20.47 -0.49 3.31
N PRO A 444 20.80 -1.75 2.97
CA PRO A 444 20.82 -2.23 1.60
C PRO A 444 19.45 -2.08 0.92
N VAL A 445 19.44 -1.65 -0.34
CA VAL A 445 18.22 -1.53 -1.15
C VAL A 445 18.31 -2.47 -2.34
N THR A 446 17.31 -3.34 -2.46
CA THR A 446 17.17 -4.32 -3.55
C THR A 446 16.00 -3.95 -4.45
N CYS A 447 16.19 -3.98 -5.75
CA CYS A 447 15.10 -3.91 -6.75
C CYS A 447 15.03 -5.23 -7.52
N MET A 448 13.83 -5.81 -7.59
CA MET A 448 13.56 -7.04 -8.33
C MET A 448 13.02 -6.70 -9.73
N GLU A 449 13.37 -7.52 -10.75
CA GLU A 449 12.83 -7.34 -12.10
C GLU A 449 11.29 -7.50 -12.13
N THR A 450 10.74 -8.32 -11.25
CA THR A 450 9.30 -8.57 -11.12
C THR A 450 8.55 -7.50 -10.31
N ALA A 451 9.24 -6.53 -9.72
CA ALA A 451 8.62 -5.50 -8.88
C ALA A 451 7.61 -4.59 -9.61
N GLY A 452 7.55 -4.66 -10.94
CA GLY A 452 6.58 -3.94 -11.79
C GLY A 452 5.18 -4.55 -11.84
N GLU A 453 5.01 -5.81 -11.44
CA GLU A 453 3.73 -6.53 -11.50
C GLU A 453 2.71 -6.06 -10.44
N GLY A 454 3.21 -5.57 -9.30
CA GLY A 454 2.43 -4.90 -8.26
C GLY A 454 1.53 -5.81 -7.43
N GLY A 455 0.55 -5.19 -6.76
CA GLY A 455 -0.33 -5.85 -5.80
C GLY A 455 -1.19 -7.00 -6.34
N PRO A 456 -1.75 -6.95 -7.56
CA PRO A 456 -2.53 -8.09 -8.10
C PRO A 456 -1.67 -9.35 -8.27
N TYR A 457 -0.38 -9.21 -8.60
CA TYR A 457 0.57 -10.32 -8.59
C TYR A 457 0.78 -10.85 -7.16
N GLY A 458 0.99 -9.96 -6.18
CA GLY A 458 1.09 -10.37 -4.78
C GLY A 458 -0.15 -11.12 -4.29
N MET A 459 -1.35 -10.69 -4.71
CA MET A 459 -2.60 -11.39 -4.40
C MET A 459 -2.67 -12.76 -5.08
N ALA A 460 -2.23 -12.86 -6.34
CA ALA A 460 -2.12 -14.15 -7.04
C ALA A 460 -1.13 -15.10 -6.35
N LEU A 461 -0.02 -14.57 -5.82
CA LEU A 461 0.94 -15.35 -5.03
C LEU A 461 0.36 -15.84 -3.69
N LEU A 462 -0.48 -15.05 -3.01
CA LEU A 462 -1.22 -15.50 -1.81
C LEU A 462 -2.22 -16.62 -2.15
N ALA A 463 -2.90 -16.51 -3.30
CA ALA A 463 -3.77 -17.57 -3.79
C ALA A 463 -2.97 -18.83 -4.17
N ALA A 464 -1.80 -18.66 -4.80
CA ALA A 464 -0.88 -19.77 -5.11
C ALA A 464 -0.30 -20.41 -3.84
N TYR A 465 0.02 -19.61 -2.81
CA TYR A 465 0.46 -20.12 -1.51
C TYR A 465 -0.61 -21.02 -0.89
N ARG A 466 -1.89 -20.59 -0.86
CA ARG A 466 -2.98 -21.43 -0.38
C ARG A 466 -3.08 -22.75 -1.18
N LEU A 467 -2.89 -22.70 -2.50
CA LEU A 467 -3.03 -23.85 -3.40
C LEU A 467 -1.87 -24.84 -3.31
N HIS A 468 -0.62 -24.34 -3.16
CA HIS A 468 0.60 -25.13 -3.40
C HIS A 468 1.51 -25.30 -2.19
N ARG A 469 1.27 -24.60 -1.07
CA ARG A 469 2.14 -24.70 0.11
C ARG A 469 2.21 -26.14 0.63
N ALA A 470 3.37 -26.53 1.11
CA ALA A 470 3.52 -27.75 1.90
C ALA A 470 2.96 -27.55 3.32
N GLU A 471 2.68 -28.65 4.00
CA GLU A 471 2.28 -28.61 5.41
C GLU A 471 3.41 -27.99 6.25
N GLY A 472 3.06 -26.98 7.07
CA GLY A 472 4.02 -26.26 7.91
C GLY A 472 4.92 -25.25 7.19
N GLU A 473 4.81 -25.10 5.86
CA GLU A 473 5.59 -24.10 5.11
C GLU A 473 5.06 -22.70 5.38
N THR A 474 5.93 -21.80 5.84
CA THR A 474 5.57 -20.40 6.07
C THR A 474 5.44 -19.63 4.76
N LEU A 475 4.71 -18.50 4.77
CA LEU A 475 4.64 -17.61 3.59
C LEU A 475 6.02 -17.10 3.20
N ALA A 476 6.84 -16.71 4.17
CA ALA A 476 8.20 -16.21 3.91
C ALA A 476 9.09 -17.26 3.22
N ASP A 477 9.05 -18.52 3.72
CA ASP A 477 9.80 -19.61 3.10
C ASP A 477 9.30 -19.94 1.69
N TYR A 478 7.97 -19.99 1.50
CA TYR A 478 7.37 -20.22 0.19
C TYR A 478 7.79 -19.17 -0.83
N LEU A 479 7.71 -17.90 -0.48
CA LEU A 479 8.14 -16.81 -1.35
C LEU A 479 9.63 -16.91 -1.67
N LYS A 480 10.47 -17.10 -0.64
CA LYS A 480 11.92 -17.18 -0.80
C LYS A 480 12.38 -18.36 -1.63
N THR A 481 11.81 -19.55 -1.39
CA THR A 481 12.35 -20.81 -1.96
C THR A 481 11.65 -21.26 -3.22
N ARG A 482 10.39 -20.87 -3.45
CA ARG A 482 9.63 -21.31 -4.63
C ARG A 482 9.35 -20.18 -5.61
N VAL A 483 8.98 -18.99 -5.12
CA VAL A 483 8.61 -17.89 -6.00
C VAL A 483 9.84 -17.14 -6.48
N PHE A 484 10.69 -16.70 -5.56
CA PHE A 484 11.79 -15.78 -5.85
C PHE A 484 13.18 -16.42 -5.82
N ALA A 485 13.30 -17.76 -5.69
CA ALA A 485 14.59 -18.45 -5.65
C ALA A 485 15.50 -18.19 -6.88
N GLY A 486 14.90 -17.97 -8.06
CA GLY A 486 15.60 -17.66 -9.30
C GLY A 486 15.41 -16.24 -9.80
N ALA A 487 14.77 -15.37 -9.02
CA ALA A 487 14.45 -14.01 -9.45
C ALA A 487 15.72 -13.15 -9.56
N ARG A 488 15.81 -12.43 -10.69
CA ARG A 488 16.88 -11.46 -10.88
C ARG A 488 16.62 -10.21 -10.06
N SER A 489 17.65 -9.74 -9.38
CA SER A 489 17.59 -8.53 -8.58
C SER A 489 18.93 -7.80 -8.61
N THR A 490 18.88 -6.51 -8.28
CA THR A 490 20.07 -5.68 -8.06
C THR A 490 20.01 -5.16 -6.64
N THR A 491 21.14 -5.23 -5.91
CA THR A 491 21.25 -4.71 -4.55
C THR A 491 22.34 -3.64 -4.50
N VAL A 492 22.03 -2.51 -3.89
CA VAL A 492 22.97 -1.44 -3.61
C VAL A 492 23.11 -1.28 -2.10
N THR A 493 24.34 -1.38 -1.60
CA THR A 493 24.66 -1.14 -0.20
C THR A 493 24.90 0.34 0.07
N PRO A 494 24.67 0.84 1.30
CA PRO A 494 24.96 2.22 1.65
C PRO A 494 26.44 2.57 1.44
N ASP A 495 26.70 3.70 0.76
CA ASP A 495 28.02 4.29 0.61
C ASP A 495 28.25 5.35 1.69
N ALA A 496 29.43 5.32 2.33
CA ALA A 496 29.72 6.21 3.46
C ALA A 496 29.70 7.70 3.09
N ALA A 497 30.19 8.06 1.89
CA ALA A 497 30.19 9.45 1.43
C ALA A 497 28.78 9.93 1.12
N ASP A 498 27.94 9.08 0.49
CA ASP A 498 26.53 9.40 0.22
C ASP A 498 25.72 9.49 1.52
N MET A 499 25.95 8.61 2.49
CA MET A 499 25.31 8.69 3.82
C MET A 499 25.64 10.00 4.54
N ALA A 500 26.93 10.38 4.57
CA ALA A 500 27.36 11.63 5.17
C ALA A 500 26.77 12.85 4.44
N GLY A 501 26.75 12.79 3.11
CA GLY A 501 26.17 13.82 2.26
C GLY A 501 24.67 13.94 2.43
N PHE A 502 23.94 12.83 2.46
CA PHE A 502 22.48 12.82 2.72
C PHE A 502 22.18 13.39 4.12
N ALA A 503 22.93 13.01 5.14
CA ALA A 503 22.76 13.55 6.49
C ALA A 503 23.04 15.07 6.54
N ALA A 504 23.99 15.58 5.76
CA ALA A 504 24.23 17.02 5.63
C ALA A 504 23.06 17.71 4.92
N PHE A 505 22.56 17.15 3.82
CA PHE A 505 21.38 17.63 3.11
C PHE A 505 20.13 17.63 4.01
N LEU A 506 19.88 16.55 4.78
CA LEU A 506 18.72 16.42 5.65
C LEU A 506 18.67 17.52 6.73
N ARG A 507 19.81 17.89 7.31
CA ARG A 507 19.90 19.01 8.25
C ARG A 507 19.46 20.35 7.60
N GLU A 508 19.86 20.60 6.36
CA GLU A 508 19.43 21.80 5.65
C GLU A 508 17.94 21.70 5.25
N TYR A 509 17.45 20.51 4.92
CA TYR A 509 16.04 20.26 4.64
C TYR A 509 15.18 20.55 5.89
N GLU A 510 15.55 20.07 7.08
CA GLU A 510 14.88 20.38 8.34
C GLU A 510 14.87 21.88 8.65
N ARG A 511 15.93 22.61 8.27
CA ARG A 511 15.95 24.08 8.39
C ARG A 511 15.00 24.72 7.38
N ALA A 512 14.93 24.18 6.17
CA ALA A 512 14.02 24.64 5.13
C ALA A 512 12.53 24.43 5.50
N LEU A 513 12.20 23.33 6.19
CA LEU A 513 10.86 23.10 6.73
C LEU A 513 10.42 24.20 7.73
N LYS A 514 11.36 24.81 8.49
CA LYS A 514 11.02 25.94 9.36
C LYS A 514 10.62 27.18 8.54
N ALA A 515 11.25 27.41 7.39
CA ALA A 515 10.87 28.49 6.49
C ALA A 515 9.50 28.21 5.84
N GLU A 516 9.25 26.99 5.40
CA GLU A 516 7.95 26.58 4.86
C GLU A 516 6.83 26.79 5.89
N ARG A 517 7.04 26.34 7.14
CA ARG A 517 6.06 26.54 8.24
C ARG A 517 5.73 28.01 8.52
N ALA A 518 6.60 28.93 8.16
CA ALA A 518 6.35 30.36 8.33
C ALA A 518 5.51 30.97 7.18
N VAL A 519 5.33 30.25 6.07
CA VAL A 519 4.62 30.72 4.87
C VAL A 519 3.38 29.88 4.52
N VAL A 520 3.23 28.72 5.12
CA VAL A 520 2.03 27.87 5.10
C VAL A 520 1.20 28.15 6.40
#